data_20533561734f24e7c4c17668272d4835
#
_entry.id   20533561734f24e7c4c17668272d4835
#
_cell.length_a   1.000
_cell.length_b   1.000
_cell.length_c   1.000
_cell.angle_alpha   90.00
_cell.angle_beta   90.00
_cell.angle_gamma   90.00
#
_symmetry.space_group_name_H-M   'P 1'
#
loop_
_entity.id
_entity.type
_entity.pdbx_description
1 polymer ?
#
loop_
_entity_poly.entity_id
_entity_poly.type
_entity_poly.pdbx_seq_one_letter_code
_entity_poly.pdbx_strand_id
1 'polypeptide(L)'
;MEELFEKFEFNESTNFDIKELNGMQLPRDYLEFMHRHNGGEGDVGKNSYIQLIKLEELVDYNNDYEISKHFPNCFAFGGDLGGNHFCYNFTSKEYFAIDCCTTGLEDSYCKASSLYEFIKNWDKQFEE
;
A
#
# COMPACT_ATOMS: atom_id res chain seq x y z
N MET A 1 0.28 -13.85 -8.33
CA MET A 1 -0.16 -13.08 -7.16
C MET A 1 -0.77 -13.95 -6.06
N GLU A 2 -1.52 -14.97 -6.42
CA GLU A 2 -2.18 -15.83 -5.44
C GLU A 2 -1.23 -16.49 -4.45
N GLU A 3 -0.04 -16.91 -4.89
CA GLU A 3 0.93 -17.53 -4.03
C GLU A 3 1.44 -16.61 -2.92
N LEU A 4 1.58 -15.32 -3.22
CA LEU A 4 1.99 -14.33 -2.22
C LEU A 4 0.97 -14.20 -1.09
N PHE A 5 -0.31 -14.35 -1.41
CA PHE A 5 -1.41 -14.12 -0.49
C PHE A 5 -2.03 -15.40 0.06
N GLU A 6 -1.37 -16.53 -0.07
CA GLU A 6 -1.92 -17.83 0.34
C GLU A 6 -2.34 -17.86 1.82
N LYS A 7 -1.57 -17.18 2.67
CA LYS A 7 -1.84 -17.13 4.12
C LYS A 7 -2.41 -15.79 4.58
N PHE A 8 -2.74 -14.92 3.64
CA PHE A 8 -3.24 -13.59 3.94
C PHE A 8 -4.74 -13.65 4.19
N GLU A 9 -5.21 -12.94 5.21
CA GLU A 9 -6.64 -12.87 5.50
C GLU A 9 -7.23 -11.63 4.84
N PHE A 10 -7.91 -11.83 3.72
CA PHE A 10 -8.57 -10.75 2.99
C PHE A 10 -9.82 -10.29 3.71
N ASN A 11 -10.09 -8.99 3.65
CA ASN A 11 -11.38 -8.43 4.04
C ASN A 11 -12.41 -8.81 2.99
N GLU A 12 -13.69 -8.72 3.36
CA GLU A 12 -14.76 -8.94 2.40
C GLU A 12 -14.76 -7.85 1.34
N SER A 13 -15.11 -8.21 0.12
CA SER A 13 -15.21 -7.26 -0.97
C SER A 13 -16.25 -6.18 -0.63
N THR A 14 -16.10 -5.00 -1.24
CA THR A 14 -16.93 -3.86 -0.94
C THR A 14 -17.54 -3.28 -2.22
N ASN A 15 -18.70 -2.62 -2.05
CA ASN A 15 -19.30 -1.82 -3.10
C ASN A 15 -18.87 -0.35 -3.00
N PHE A 16 -18.05 -0.02 -2.01
CA PHE A 16 -17.54 1.34 -1.85
C PHE A 16 -16.73 1.71 -3.08
N ASP A 17 -17.04 2.84 -3.69
CA ASP A 17 -16.43 3.28 -4.92
C ASP A 17 -15.66 4.57 -4.70
N ILE A 18 -14.33 4.48 -4.77
CA ILE A 18 -13.44 5.62 -4.72
C ILE A 18 -12.48 5.49 -5.90
N LYS A 19 -12.34 6.55 -6.67
CA LYS A 19 -11.47 6.56 -7.85
C LYS A 19 -10.34 7.56 -7.74
N GLU A 20 -10.50 8.55 -6.86
CA GLU A 20 -9.54 9.64 -6.69
C GLU A 20 -9.26 9.89 -5.23
N LEU A 21 -8.06 10.37 -4.94
CA LEU A 21 -7.68 10.83 -3.61
C LEU A 21 -6.93 12.14 -3.79
N ASN A 22 -7.38 13.19 -3.08
CA ASN A 22 -6.80 14.53 -3.20
C ASN A 22 -6.75 15.04 -4.65
N GLY A 23 -7.77 14.71 -5.44
CA GLY A 23 -7.86 15.13 -6.83
C GLY A 23 -7.01 14.32 -7.81
N MET A 24 -6.31 13.30 -7.35
CA MET A 24 -5.45 12.46 -8.20
C MET A 24 -6.04 11.06 -8.33
N GLN A 25 -5.99 10.54 -9.56
CA GLN A 25 -6.60 9.25 -9.86
C GLN A 25 -5.79 8.09 -9.28
N LEU A 26 -6.47 7.21 -8.52
CA LEU A 26 -5.84 6.03 -7.94
C LEU A 26 -5.39 5.06 -9.04
N PRO A 27 -4.29 4.32 -8.82
CA PRO A 27 -3.78 3.39 -9.83
C PRO A 27 -4.77 2.28 -10.14
N ARG A 28 -4.85 1.89 -11.40
CA ARG A 28 -5.81 0.90 -11.86
C ARG A 28 -5.60 -0.47 -11.23
N ASP A 29 -4.36 -0.94 -11.16
CA ASP A 29 -4.06 -2.25 -10.58
C ASP A 29 -4.40 -2.32 -9.10
N TYR A 30 -4.17 -1.21 -8.37
CA TYR A 30 -4.56 -1.10 -6.97
C TYR A 30 -6.07 -1.17 -6.81
N LEU A 31 -6.82 -0.41 -7.64
CA LEU A 31 -8.29 -0.43 -7.57
C LEU A 31 -8.86 -1.81 -7.93
N GLU A 32 -8.31 -2.47 -8.94
CA GLU A 32 -8.75 -3.82 -9.30
C GLU A 32 -8.56 -4.80 -8.15
N PHE A 33 -7.41 -4.73 -7.50
CA PHE A 33 -7.13 -5.56 -6.33
C PHE A 33 -8.09 -5.27 -5.18
N MET A 34 -8.30 -3.98 -4.89
CA MET A 34 -9.13 -3.58 -3.75
C MET A 34 -10.62 -3.84 -3.97
N HIS A 35 -11.10 -3.76 -5.21
CA HIS A 35 -12.48 -4.12 -5.51
C HIS A 35 -12.72 -5.63 -5.36
N ARG A 36 -11.67 -6.41 -5.54
CA ARG A 36 -11.74 -7.87 -5.39
C ARG A 36 -11.65 -8.30 -3.93
N HIS A 37 -10.75 -7.70 -3.16
CA HIS A 37 -10.42 -8.15 -1.82
C HIS A 37 -10.51 -7.12 -0.71
N ASN A 38 -10.65 -5.86 -1.01
CA ASN A 38 -10.74 -4.74 -0.05
C ASN A 38 -9.68 -4.75 1.06
N GLY A 39 -8.45 -5.15 0.70
CA GLY A 39 -7.36 -5.19 1.66
C GLY A 39 -7.42 -6.39 2.59
N GLY A 40 -6.79 -6.25 3.74
CA GLY A 40 -6.71 -7.31 4.73
C GLY A 40 -5.44 -7.23 5.55
N GLU A 41 -5.16 -8.30 6.28
CA GLU A 41 -3.98 -8.38 7.13
C GLU A 41 -3.51 -9.83 7.19
N GLY A 42 -2.20 -10.03 7.23
CA GLY A 42 -1.66 -11.38 7.36
C GLY A 42 -0.29 -11.53 6.73
N ASP A 43 0.14 -12.78 6.67
CA ASP A 43 1.42 -13.13 6.04
C ASP A 43 1.33 -13.01 4.53
N VAL A 44 2.35 -12.42 3.93
CA VAL A 44 2.54 -12.43 2.48
C VAL A 44 3.87 -13.10 2.17
N GLY A 45 3.88 -13.93 1.14
CA GLY A 45 5.06 -14.68 0.77
C GLY A 45 5.53 -15.58 1.90
N LYS A 46 6.83 -15.59 2.14
CA LYS A 46 7.45 -16.47 3.14
C LYS A 46 7.98 -15.74 4.36
N ASN A 47 8.15 -14.43 4.28
CA ASN A 47 8.98 -13.71 5.23
C ASN A 47 8.33 -12.49 5.89
N SER A 48 7.14 -12.11 5.48
CA SER A 48 6.60 -10.82 5.92
C SER A 48 5.12 -10.89 6.31
N TYR A 49 4.72 -9.92 7.12
CA TYR A 49 3.35 -9.73 7.58
C TYR A 49 2.97 -8.29 7.27
N ILE A 50 1.84 -8.08 6.62
CA ILE A 50 1.42 -6.72 6.22
C ILE A 50 -0.05 -6.49 6.51
N GLN A 51 -0.42 -5.21 6.49
CA GLN A 51 -1.80 -4.76 6.53
C GLN A 51 -2.07 -3.88 5.31
N LEU A 52 -3.18 -4.14 4.63
CA LEU A 52 -3.68 -3.29 3.55
C LEU A 52 -5.02 -2.69 4.01
N ILE A 53 -5.12 -1.36 3.94
CA ILE A 53 -6.24 -0.61 4.49
C ILE A 53 -7.47 -0.75 3.59
N LYS A 54 -8.66 -0.89 4.17
CA LYS A 54 -9.92 -0.92 3.43
C LYS A 54 -10.14 0.37 2.65
N LEU A 55 -10.78 0.29 1.50
CA LEU A 55 -11.11 1.48 0.71
C LEU A 55 -11.93 2.49 1.52
N GLU A 56 -12.85 2.02 2.34
CA GLU A 56 -13.69 2.88 3.18
C GLU A 56 -12.89 3.69 4.20
N GLU A 57 -11.73 3.20 4.58
CA GLU A 57 -10.87 3.81 5.59
C GLU A 57 -9.69 4.58 5.00
N LEU A 58 -9.52 4.52 3.68
CA LEU A 58 -8.34 5.07 3.01
C LEU A 58 -8.18 6.58 3.22
N VAL A 59 -9.24 7.35 3.06
CA VAL A 59 -9.19 8.81 3.22
C VAL A 59 -8.80 9.19 4.65
N ASP A 60 -9.47 8.59 5.63
CA ASP A 60 -9.19 8.87 7.05
C ASP A 60 -7.77 8.47 7.42
N TYR A 61 -7.30 7.33 6.94
CA TYR A 61 -5.94 6.87 7.19
C TYR A 61 -4.90 7.88 6.69
N ASN A 62 -5.09 8.37 5.46
CA ASN A 62 -4.18 9.33 4.88
C ASN A 62 -4.23 10.69 5.58
N ASN A 63 -5.41 11.09 6.04
CA ASN A 63 -5.56 12.35 6.79
C ASN A 63 -4.95 12.23 8.19
N ASP A 64 -5.18 11.13 8.87
CA ASP A 64 -4.69 10.91 10.24
C ASP A 64 -3.16 10.93 10.31
N TYR A 65 -2.50 10.36 9.30
CA TYR A 65 -1.03 10.35 9.23
C TYR A 65 -0.46 11.53 8.45
N GLU A 66 -1.31 12.44 7.96
CA GLU A 66 -0.89 13.62 7.19
C GLU A 66 0.04 13.24 6.03
N ILE A 67 -0.31 12.18 5.30
CA ILE A 67 0.56 11.62 4.26
C ILE A 67 0.91 12.64 3.18
N SER A 68 -0.08 13.38 2.67
CA SER A 68 0.18 14.34 1.59
C SER A 68 1.02 15.53 2.05
N LYS A 69 1.03 15.82 3.35
CA LYS A 69 1.86 16.87 3.93
C LYS A 69 3.33 16.47 3.96
N HIS A 70 3.60 15.23 4.39
CA HIS A 70 4.97 14.72 4.53
C HIS A 70 5.52 14.18 3.21
N PHE A 71 4.65 13.63 2.38
CA PHE A 71 5.02 12.99 1.11
C PHE A 71 4.12 13.53 0.00
N PRO A 72 4.42 14.73 -0.53
CA PRO A 72 3.57 15.36 -1.55
C PRO A 72 3.32 14.47 -2.75
N ASN A 73 2.08 14.49 -3.25
CA ASN A 73 1.63 13.69 -4.40
C ASN A 73 1.66 12.18 -4.15
N CYS A 74 1.54 11.77 -2.88
CA CYS A 74 1.53 10.36 -2.50
C CYS A 74 0.30 10.03 -1.67
N PHE A 75 -0.09 8.74 -1.67
CA PHE A 75 -1.03 8.24 -0.68
C PHE A 75 -0.49 6.93 -0.09
N ALA A 76 -0.89 6.66 1.14
CA ALA A 76 -0.54 5.42 1.82
C ALA A 76 -1.73 4.47 1.77
N PHE A 77 -1.47 3.18 1.53
CA PHE A 77 -2.52 2.16 1.43
C PHE A 77 -2.35 1.00 2.41
N GLY A 78 -1.33 1.05 3.24
CA GLY A 78 -1.08 0.00 4.23
C GLY A 78 0.27 0.16 4.89
N GLY A 79 0.75 -0.92 5.46
CA GLY A 79 2.04 -0.92 6.13
C GLY A 79 2.40 -2.29 6.68
N ASP A 80 3.51 -2.36 7.42
CA ASP A 80 4.02 -3.59 8.00
C ASP A 80 3.67 -3.76 9.47
N LEU A 81 2.89 -2.82 10.03
CA LEU A 81 2.56 -2.75 11.46
C LEU A 81 3.80 -2.55 12.36
N GLY A 82 4.95 -2.31 11.76
CA GLY A 82 6.22 -2.09 12.44
C GLY A 82 6.84 -0.73 12.18
N GLY A 83 6.05 0.23 11.70
CA GLY A 83 6.51 1.60 11.50
C GLY A 83 6.76 2.01 10.05
N ASN A 84 6.49 1.14 9.09
CA ASN A 84 6.61 1.48 7.67
C ASN A 84 5.26 1.68 7.03
N HIS A 85 5.15 2.71 6.18
CA HIS A 85 3.99 2.93 5.33
C HIS A 85 4.26 2.37 3.93
N PHE A 86 3.23 1.80 3.33
CA PHE A 86 3.23 1.43 1.91
C PHE A 86 2.49 2.50 1.16
N CYS A 87 3.16 3.12 0.21
CA CYS A 87 2.67 4.31 -0.47
C CYS A 87 2.76 4.19 -1.99
N TYR A 88 2.04 5.08 -2.66
CA TYR A 88 2.12 5.25 -4.11
C TYR A 88 2.34 6.72 -4.42
N ASN A 89 3.30 7.00 -5.30
CA ASN A 89 3.62 8.35 -5.76
C ASN A 89 2.93 8.59 -7.11
N PHE A 90 1.97 9.52 -7.12
CA PHE A 90 1.21 9.84 -8.34
C PHE A 90 2.07 10.45 -9.45
N THR A 91 3.16 11.11 -9.09
CA THR A 91 4.06 11.73 -10.06
C THR A 91 4.96 10.72 -10.75
N SER A 92 5.65 9.89 -9.96
CA SER A 92 6.55 8.87 -10.50
C SER A 92 5.82 7.61 -10.95
N LYS A 93 4.59 7.42 -10.48
CA LYS A 93 3.76 6.24 -10.73
C LYS A 93 4.43 4.97 -10.19
N GLU A 94 5.05 5.10 -9.02
CA GLU A 94 5.69 3.98 -8.35
C GLU A 94 5.11 3.75 -6.97
N TYR A 95 5.02 2.47 -6.59
CA TYR A 95 4.76 2.05 -5.22
C TYR A 95 6.09 2.02 -4.47
N PHE A 96 6.05 2.29 -3.16
CA PHE A 96 7.26 2.28 -2.34
C PHE A 96 6.91 2.09 -0.86
N ALA A 97 7.93 1.74 -0.07
CA ALA A 97 7.83 1.70 1.38
C ALA A 97 8.66 2.83 1.97
N ILE A 98 8.24 3.34 3.12
CA ILE A 98 8.95 4.40 3.81
C ILE A 98 8.66 4.36 5.31
N ASP A 99 9.67 4.65 6.12
CA ASP A 99 9.53 4.72 7.56
C ASP A 99 8.61 5.88 7.96
N CYS A 100 7.69 5.64 8.90
CA CYS A 100 6.69 6.63 9.31
C CYS A 100 7.30 7.87 9.99
N CYS A 101 8.53 7.78 10.47
CA CYS A 101 9.22 8.90 11.12
C CYS A 101 10.04 9.73 10.14
N THR A 102 10.10 9.33 8.88
CA THR A 102 10.81 10.04 7.83
C THR A 102 9.93 11.15 7.26
N THR A 103 10.53 12.26 6.90
CA THR A 103 9.85 13.34 6.18
C THR A 103 10.58 13.58 4.87
N GLY A 104 9.94 13.24 3.76
CA GLY A 104 10.55 13.36 2.43
C GLY A 104 10.77 12.01 1.79
N LEU A 105 10.92 12.00 0.48
CA LEU A 105 10.91 10.79 -0.33
C LEU A 105 12.28 10.15 -0.57
N GLU A 106 13.36 10.80 -0.15
CA GLU A 106 14.71 10.33 -0.41
C GLU A 106 15.02 8.98 0.26
N ASP A 107 14.32 8.66 1.34
CA ASP A 107 14.53 7.40 2.05
C ASP A 107 13.53 6.30 1.66
N SER A 108 12.73 6.53 0.61
CA SER A 108 11.81 5.52 0.11
C SER A 108 12.56 4.32 -0.48
N TYR A 109 12.00 3.13 -0.32
CA TYR A 109 12.66 1.90 -0.77
C TYR A 109 11.64 0.88 -1.26
N CYS A 110 12.11 -0.24 -1.79
CA CYS A 110 11.28 -1.30 -2.40
C CYS A 110 10.40 -0.79 -3.54
N LYS A 111 10.91 0.19 -4.31
CA LYS A 111 10.13 0.82 -5.38
C LYS A 111 9.75 -0.17 -6.48
N ALA A 112 8.53 -0.05 -6.96
CA ALA A 112 8.03 -0.89 -8.04
C ALA A 112 6.93 -0.18 -8.82
N SER A 113 6.75 -0.55 -10.07
CA SER A 113 5.75 0.07 -10.95
C SER A 113 4.37 -0.58 -10.84
N SER A 114 4.25 -1.71 -10.15
CA SER A 114 2.96 -2.37 -9.93
C SER A 114 2.83 -2.80 -8.47
N LEU A 115 1.58 -2.95 -8.03
CA LEU A 115 1.30 -3.39 -6.67
C LEU A 115 1.89 -4.78 -6.40
N TYR A 116 1.73 -5.70 -7.34
CA TYR A 116 2.27 -7.06 -7.21
C TYR A 116 3.78 -7.06 -7.04
N GLU A 117 4.49 -6.32 -7.90
CA GLU A 117 5.95 -6.23 -7.84
C GLU A 117 6.40 -5.60 -6.52
N PHE A 118 5.66 -4.60 -6.05
CA PHE A 118 5.97 -3.95 -4.78
C PHE A 118 5.88 -4.95 -3.62
N ILE A 119 4.79 -5.69 -3.53
CA ILE A 119 4.59 -6.64 -2.42
C ILE A 119 5.60 -7.78 -2.51
N LYS A 120 5.89 -8.23 -3.71
CA LYS A 120 6.91 -9.25 -3.95
C LYS A 120 8.29 -8.76 -3.50
N ASN A 121 8.66 -7.53 -3.85
CA ASN A 121 9.92 -6.94 -3.44
C ASN A 121 9.99 -6.75 -1.92
N TRP A 122 8.87 -6.35 -1.31
CA TRP A 122 8.79 -6.21 0.14
C TRP A 122 9.11 -7.52 0.84
N ASP A 123 8.47 -8.61 0.43
CA ASP A 123 8.72 -9.92 1.02
C ASP A 123 10.15 -10.39 0.77
N LYS A 124 10.65 -10.17 -0.43
CA LYS A 124 11.95 -10.66 -0.87
C LYS A 124 13.13 -10.05 -0.10
N GLN A 125 12.99 -8.81 0.38
CA GLN A 125 14.06 -8.16 1.11
C GLN A 125 14.43 -8.88 2.41
N PHE A 126 13.53 -9.70 2.94
CA PHE A 126 13.77 -10.47 4.17
C PHE A 126 14.37 -11.85 3.91
N GLU A 127 14.59 -12.22 2.68
CA GLU A 127 15.25 -13.48 2.35
C GLU A 127 16.75 -13.39 2.70
N GLU A 128 17.26 -14.47 3.27
CA GLU A 128 18.69 -14.58 3.57
C GLU A 128 19.46 -15.22 2.44
#